data_716857933199cca35532da0811df33f3
#
_entry.id   716857933199cca35532da0811df33f3
#
_cell.length_a   1.000
_cell.length_b   1.000
_cell.length_c   1.000
_cell.angle_alpha   90.00
_cell.angle_beta   90.00
_cell.angle_gamma   90.00
#
_symmetry.space_group_name_H-M   'P 1'
#
loop_
_entity.id
_entity.type
_entity.pdbx_description
1 polymer ?
#
loop_
_entity_poly.entity_id
_entity_poly.type
_entity_poly.pdbx_seq_one_letter_code
_entity_poly.pdbx_strand_id
1 'polypeptide(L)'
;MRLNADFTQRVVIRPGDSPWLASPSLGVSRSMLDRVGEEDARATSLVRYAPGSVFPAHAHPDGEEILVLEGSFSDDSGEHGPGTYLRNPDGSRHAPRSEGGCTLFVKLRQFQPGDVEAVRIDTHAAAWRPGLVPGLRVM
;
A
#
# COMPACT_ATOMS: atom_id res chain seq x y z
N MET A 1 -12.93 -0.95 14.45
CA MET A 1 -12.20 0.33 14.63
C MET A 1 -12.63 1.35 13.59
N ARG A 2 -12.71 2.63 13.95
CA ARG A 2 -12.94 3.74 13.00
C ARG A 2 -11.89 4.82 13.28
N LEU A 3 -11.01 5.05 12.32
CA LEU A 3 -9.95 6.06 12.40
C LEU A 3 -10.03 6.92 11.15
N ASN A 4 -10.16 8.24 11.31
CA ASN A 4 -10.29 9.20 10.20
C ASN A 4 -11.31 8.71 9.14
N ALA A 5 -12.43 8.17 9.62
CA ALA A 5 -13.38 7.40 8.81
C ALA A 5 -14.48 8.27 8.18
N ASP A 6 -14.51 9.56 8.45
CA ASP A 6 -15.36 10.54 7.76
C ASP A 6 -14.57 11.18 6.62
N PHE A 7 -14.72 10.63 5.42
CA PHE A 7 -14.00 11.09 4.23
C PHE A 7 -14.50 12.43 3.68
N THR A 8 -15.48 13.06 4.29
CA THR A 8 -15.87 14.44 4.00
C THR A 8 -15.03 15.46 4.77
N GLN A 9 -14.31 15.01 5.79
CA GLN A 9 -13.46 15.86 6.63
C GLN A 9 -12.03 15.87 6.12
N ARG A 10 -11.42 17.05 6.15
CA ARG A 10 -9.99 17.18 5.87
C ARG A 10 -9.18 16.57 7.01
N VAL A 11 -8.25 15.68 6.67
CA VAL A 11 -7.28 15.10 7.59
C VAL A 11 -5.87 15.48 7.16
N VAL A 12 -5.03 15.86 8.11
CA VAL A 12 -3.60 16.13 7.90
C VAL A 12 -2.84 15.36 8.97
N ILE A 13 -1.99 14.43 8.55
CA ILE A 13 -1.13 13.63 9.43
C ILE A 13 0.32 13.97 9.09
N ARG A 14 1.06 14.51 10.06
CA ARG A 14 2.48 14.82 9.90
C ARG A 14 3.34 13.61 10.29
N PRO A 15 4.60 13.54 9.84
CA PRO A 15 5.53 12.54 10.35
C PRO A 15 5.57 12.55 11.89
N GLY A 16 5.34 11.38 12.49
CA GLY A 16 5.29 11.23 13.95
C GLY A 16 3.91 11.36 14.61
N ASP A 17 2.89 11.89 13.92
CA ASP A 17 1.55 12.03 14.48
C ASP A 17 0.83 10.67 14.64
N SER A 18 1.16 9.68 13.80
CA SER A 18 0.59 8.34 13.88
C SER A 18 1.62 7.34 14.40
N PRO A 19 1.32 6.62 15.50
CA PRO A 19 2.26 5.68 16.08
C PRO A 19 2.46 4.43 15.20
N TRP A 20 3.64 3.83 15.28
CA TRP A 20 3.91 2.51 14.73
C TRP A 20 3.45 1.43 15.70
N LEU A 21 2.51 0.61 15.28
CA LEU A 21 1.93 -0.48 16.05
C LEU A 21 2.28 -1.82 15.42
N ALA A 22 2.55 -2.83 16.25
CA ALA A 22 2.72 -4.19 15.77
C ALA A 22 1.44 -4.66 15.04
N SER A 23 1.63 -5.31 13.90
CA SER A 23 0.57 -6.03 13.20
C SER A 23 0.41 -7.42 13.83
N PRO A 24 -0.74 -8.10 13.65
CA PRO A 24 -0.85 -9.52 13.99
C PRO A 24 0.17 -10.41 13.27
N SER A 25 0.64 -9.99 12.09
CA SER A 25 1.70 -10.70 11.36
C SER A 25 3.07 -10.38 11.94
N LEU A 26 3.83 -11.42 12.27
CA LEU A 26 5.18 -11.28 12.84
C LEU A 26 6.10 -10.54 11.84
N GLY A 27 6.91 -9.63 12.35
CA GLY A 27 7.83 -8.83 11.53
C GLY A 27 7.16 -7.67 10.76
N VAL A 28 5.88 -7.42 11.00
CA VAL A 28 5.16 -6.29 10.42
C VAL A 28 4.78 -5.28 11.49
N SER A 29 5.01 -4.01 11.21
CA SER A 29 4.42 -2.89 11.95
C SER A 29 3.69 -1.95 11.00
N ARG A 30 2.70 -1.24 11.51
CA ARG A 30 1.89 -0.33 10.71
C ARG A 30 1.61 0.98 11.45
N SER A 31 1.64 2.07 10.72
CA SER A 31 1.15 3.38 11.14
C SER A 31 -0.13 3.65 10.35
N MET A 32 -1.27 3.62 11.05
CA MET A 32 -2.58 3.70 10.42
C MET A 32 -2.95 5.15 10.14
N LEU A 33 -3.34 5.46 8.91
CA LEU A 33 -3.72 6.80 8.46
C LEU A 33 -5.24 6.98 8.42
N ASP A 34 -5.94 6.00 7.85
CA ASP A 34 -7.40 5.86 7.96
C ASP A 34 -7.78 4.38 8.09
N ARG A 35 -8.95 4.11 8.69
CA ARG A 35 -9.44 2.75 8.84
C ARG A 35 -10.94 2.69 9.12
N VAL A 36 -11.61 1.78 8.42
CA VAL A 36 -13.00 1.37 8.68
C VAL A 36 -13.05 -0.15 8.71
N GLY A 37 -13.19 -0.72 9.90
CA GLY A 37 -13.19 -2.17 10.13
C GLY A 37 -12.12 -2.60 11.14
N GLU A 38 -12.08 -3.87 11.44
CA GLU A 38 -11.08 -4.49 12.32
C GLU A 38 -9.89 -5.00 11.48
N GLU A 39 -9.56 -6.28 11.44
CA GLU A 39 -8.49 -6.77 10.57
C GLU A 39 -8.90 -6.74 9.10
N ASP A 40 -10.13 -7.16 8.79
CA ASP A 40 -10.74 -6.97 7.47
C ASP A 40 -11.28 -5.55 7.32
N ALA A 41 -10.41 -4.63 6.94
CA ALA A 41 -10.73 -3.21 6.91
C ALA A 41 -10.44 -2.55 5.56
N ARG A 42 -11.30 -1.60 5.18
CA ARG A 42 -10.90 -0.53 4.28
C ARG A 42 -9.88 0.33 5.02
N ALA A 43 -8.66 0.41 4.55
CA ALA A 43 -7.59 1.06 5.30
C ALA A 43 -6.53 1.67 4.39
N THR A 44 -5.93 2.76 4.87
CA THR A 44 -4.68 3.33 4.35
C THR A 44 -3.66 3.35 5.48
N SER A 45 -2.46 2.85 5.22
CA SER A 45 -1.41 2.74 6.23
C SER A 45 -0.02 2.89 5.64
N LEU A 46 0.93 3.35 6.45
CA LEU A 46 2.33 3.02 6.26
C LEU A 46 2.58 1.65 6.90
N VAL A 47 3.32 0.80 6.21
CA VAL A 47 3.62 -0.57 6.65
C VAL A 47 5.11 -0.79 6.59
N ARG A 48 5.70 -1.34 7.64
CA ARG A 48 7.11 -1.78 7.68
C ARG A 48 7.20 -3.28 7.78
N TYR A 49 8.05 -3.84 6.95
CA TYR A 49 8.54 -5.21 7.05
C TYR A 49 9.93 -5.20 7.67
N ALA A 50 10.13 -6.01 8.70
CA ALA A 50 11.46 -6.26 9.23
C ALA A 50 12.32 -7.00 8.19
N PRO A 51 13.67 -6.82 8.20
CA PRO A 51 14.56 -7.62 7.37
C PRO A 51 14.34 -9.13 7.56
N GLY A 52 14.33 -9.88 6.47
CA GLY A 52 14.12 -11.32 6.45
C GLY A 52 12.65 -11.75 6.60
N SER A 53 11.70 -10.83 6.52
CA SER A 53 10.27 -11.15 6.59
C SER A 53 9.82 -11.96 5.38
N VAL A 54 9.07 -13.03 5.64
CA VAL A 54 8.46 -13.90 4.63
C VAL A 54 7.03 -14.22 5.07
N PHE A 55 6.09 -14.10 4.16
CA PHE A 55 4.67 -14.33 4.45
C PHE A 55 4.10 -15.42 3.54
N PRO A 56 3.16 -16.23 4.04
CA PRO A 56 2.48 -17.21 3.18
C PRO A 56 1.67 -16.50 2.10
N ALA A 57 1.43 -17.22 1.02
CA ALA A 57 0.59 -16.72 -0.06
C ALA A 57 -0.83 -16.41 0.45
N HIS A 58 -1.28 -15.19 0.17
CA HIS A 58 -2.60 -14.73 0.57
C HIS A 58 -3.24 -13.84 -0.51
N ALA A 59 -4.51 -13.57 -0.35
CA ALA A 59 -5.26 -12.67 -1.23
C ALA A 59 -5.80 -11.48 -0.44
N HIS A 60 -6.02 -10.38 -1.13
CA HIS A 60 -6.63 -9.18 -0.59
C HIS A 60 -8.01 -8.97 -1.23
N PRO A 61 -9.11 -9.36 -0.54
CA PRO A 61 -10.46 -9.05 -1.02
C PRO A 61 -10.63 -7.54 -1.26
N ASP A 62 -11.35 -7.16 -2.32
CA ASP A 62 -11.54 -5.78 -2.76
C ASP A 62 -10.23 -5.02 -3.08
N GLY A 63 -9.14 -5.78 -3.32
CA GLY A 63 -7.88 -5.28 -3.85
C GLY A 63 -6.93 -4.62 -2.85
N GLU A 64 -5.70 -4.48 -3.31
CA GLU A 64 -4.60 -3.83 -2.61
C GLU A 64 -3.83 -2.92 -3.57
N GLU A 65 -3.41 -1.76 -3.08
CA GLU A 65 -2.45 -0.88 -3.76
C GLU A 65 -1.23 -0.70 -2.86
N ILE A 66 -0.04 -0.78 -3.45
CA ILE A 66 1.24 -0.60 -2.77
C ILE A 66 2.08 0.44 -3.50
N LEU A 67 2.67 1.38 -2.76
CA LEU A 67 3.80 2.18 -3.20
C LEU A 67 4.99 1.86 -2.30
N VAL A 68 6.08 1.37 -2.88
CA VAL A 68 7.32 1.13 -2.14
C VAL A 68 8.00 2.48 -1.87
N LEU A 69 8.20 2.81 -0.60
CA LEU A 69 8.82 4.07 -0.17
C LEU A 69 10.31 3.89 0.10
N GLU A 70 10.68 2.81 0.78
CA GLU A 70 12.07 2.51 1.17
C GLU A 70 12.29 0.99 1.13
N GLY A 71 13.55 0.59 0.93
CA GLY A 71 13.96 -0.80 0.94
C GLY A 71 13.49 -1.57 -0.29
N SER A 72 13.26 -2.88 -0.15
CA SER A 72 12.81 -3.72 -1.24
C SER A 72 11.70 -4.65 -0.79
N PHE A 73 10.63 -4.65 -1.55
CA PHE A 73 9.49 -5.54 -1.44
C PHE A 73 9.54 -6.56 -2.56
N SER A 74 9.36 -7.82 -2.28
CA SER A 74 9.35 -8.88 -3.29
C SER A 74 8.11 -9.75 -3.16
N ASP A 75 7.62 -10.20 -4.29
CA ASP A 75 6.55 -11.20 -4.39
C ASP A 75 6.77 -12.11 -5.62
N ASP A 76 5.75 -12.85 -6.04
CA ASP A 76 5.85 -13.76 -7.19
C ASP A 76 6.09 -13.04 -8.52
N SER A 77 5.79 -11.73 -8.58
CA SER A 77 6.03 -10.89 -9.78
C SER A 77 7.45 -10.32 -9.85
N GLY A 78 8.25 -10.46 -8.79
CA GLY A 78 9.65 -10.04 -8.73
C GLY A 78 10.00 -9.18 -7.53
N GLU A 79 11.14 -8.49 -7.63
CA GLU A 79 11.62 -7.52 -6.63
C GLU A 79 11.24 -6.10 -7.04
N HIS A 80 10.78 -5.32 -6.07
CA HIS A 80 10.26 -3.97 -6.25
C HIS A 80 10.99 -3.01 -5.33
N GLY A 81 11.76 -2.11 -5.90
CA GLY A 81 12.47 -1.04 -5.18
C GLY A 81 11.62 0.21 -4.94
N PRO A 82 12.19 1.23 -4.26
CA PRO A 82 11.51 2.50 -4.00
C PRO A 82 10.96 3.14 -5.27
N GLY A 83 9.74 3.69 -5.18
CA GLY A 83 9.04 4.28 -6.32
C GLY A 83 8.22 3.28 -7.14
N THR A 84 8.31 1.98 -6.88
CA THR A 84 7.44 1.00 -7.55
C THR A 84 6.01 1.11 -6.98
N TYR A 85 5.05 1.26 -7.88
CA TYR A 85 3.62 1.23 -7.60
C TYR A 85 3.01 -0.07 -8.14
N LEU A 86 2.26 -0.75 -7.29
CA LEU A 86 1.59 -2.02 -7.59
C LEU A 86 0.09 -1.88 -7.33
N ARG A 87 -0.72 -2.45 -8.22
CA ARG A 87 -2.15 -2.69 -8.02
C ARG A 87 -2.43 -4.18 -8.12
N ASN A 88 -2.97 -4.73 -7.06
CA ASN A 88 -3.35 -6.12 -6.92
C ASN A 88 -4.87 -6.19 -6.77
N PRO A 89 -5.64 -6.42 -7.85
CA PRO A 89 -7.10 -6.43 -7.79
C PRO A 89 -7.62 -7.61 -6.98
N ASP A 90 -8.92 -7.57 -6.65
CA ASP A 90 -9.61 -8.68 -6.00
C ASP A 90 -9.40 -9.99 -6.77
N GLY A 91 -9.17 -11.07 -6.04
CA GLY A 91 -8.85 -12.38 -6.59
C GLY A 91 -7.36 -12.61 -6.90
N SER A 92 -6.52 -11.57 -6.90
CA SER A 92 -5.06 -11.73 -6.98
C SER A 92 -4.51 -12.33 -5.69
N ARG A 93 -3.39 -13.07 -5.83
CA ARG A 93 -2.67 -13.68 -4.71
C ARG A 93 -1.19 -13.38 -4.84
N HIS A 94 -0.52 -13.19 -3.73
CA HIS A 94 0.93 -13.07 -3.69
C HIS A 94 1.51 -13.65 -2.40
N ALA A 95 2.81 -13.93 -2.43
CA ALA A 95 3.61 -14.35 -1.27
C ALA A 95 4.68 -13.28 -1.00
N PRO A 96 4.35 -12.23 -0.22
CA PRO A 96 5.26 -11.13 -0.02
C PRO A 96 6.43 -11.49 0.89
N ARG A 97 7.57 -10.89 0.59
CA ARG A 97 8.79 -11.01 1.38
C ARG A 97 9.63 -9.74 1.28
N SER A 98 10.51 -9.55 2.24
CA SER A 98 11.51 -8.48 2.18
C SER A 98 12.79 -8.96 2.86
N GLU A 99 13.87 -9.13 2.10
CA GLU A 99 15.15 -9.57 2.62
C GLU A 99 15.81 -8.49 3.48
N GLY A 100 15.87 -7.28 2.98
CA GLY A 100 16.48 -6.13 3.65
C GLY A 100 15.54 -5.29 4.51
N GLY A 101 14.25 -5.63 4.54
CA GLY A 101 13.21 -4.79 5.11
C GLY A 101 12.72 -3.73 4.12
N CYS A 102 11.51 -3.22 4.34
CA CYS A 102 10.94 -2.15 3.51
C CYS A 102 9.91 -1.32 4.27
N THR A 103 9.66 -0.14 3.73
CA THR A 103 8.53 0.72 4.13
C THR A 103 7.64 0.93 2.93
N LEU A 104 6.35 0.66 3.10
CA LEU A 104 5.32 0.71 2.07
C LEU A 104 4.23 1.71 2.44
N PHE A 105 3.65 2.37 1.44
CA PHE A 105 2.33 2.98 1.55
C PHE A 105 1.32 2.01 0.97
N VAL A 106 0.30 1.63 1.75
CA VAL A 106 -0.63 0.55 1.40
C VAL A 106 -2.07 1.03 1.54
N LYS A 107 -2.89 0.70 0.54
CA LYS A 107 -4.34 0.89 0.56
C LYS A 107 -5.02 -0.47 0.37
N LEU A 108 -5.91 -0.82 1.29
CA LEU A 108 -6.66 -2.08 1.27
C LEU A 108 -8.15 -1.82 1.07
N ARG A 109 -8.81 -2.69 0.27
CA ARG A 109 -10.25 -2.69 0.03
C ARG A 109 -10.77 -1.35 -0.50
N GLN A 110 -10.09 -0.78 -1.51
CA GLN A 110 -10.44 0.52 -2.09
C GLN A 110 -10.65 0.47 -3.61
N PHE A 111 -10.63 -0.71 -4.21
CA PHE A 111 -10.97 -0.86 -5.62
C PHE A 111 -12.48 -0.64 -5.82
N GLN A 112 -12.82 -0.06 -6.96
CA GLN A 112 -14.22 0.07 -7.35
C GLN A 112 -14.76 -1.28 -7.83
N PRO A 113 -16.05 -1.55 -7.68
CA PRO A 113 -16.65 -2.75 -8.24
C PRO A 113 -16.36 -2.90 -9.74
N GLY A 114 -15.85 -4.07 -10.13
CA GLY A 114 -15.47 -4.35 -11.53
C GLY A 114 -14.09 -3.85 -11.94
N ASP A 115 -13.35 -3.19 -11.08
CA ASP A 115 -11.94 -2.84 -11.34
C ASP A 115 -11.07 -4.07 -11.11
N VAL A 116 -10.59 -4.65 -12.19
CA VAL A 116 -9.77 -5.88 -12.21
C VAL A 116 -8.37 -5.63 -12.77
N GLU A 117 -7.98 -4.36 -12.93
CA GLU A 117 -6.71 -4.00 -13.55
C GLU A 117 -5.54 -4.17 -12.58
N ALA A 118 -4.66 -5.13 -12.91
CA ALA A 118 -3.36 -5.28 -12.25
C ALA A 118 -2.35 -4.33 -12.90
N VAL A 119 -1.56 -3.62 -12.08
CA VAL A 119 -0.59 -2.65 -12.56
C VAL A 119 0.73 -2.82 -11.81
N ARG A 120 1.83 -2.64 -12.54
CA ARG A 120 3.18 -2.49 -11.99
C ARG A 120 3.88 -1.36 -12.73
N ILE A 121 4.22 -0.30 -12.02
CA ILE A 121 4.84 0.90 -12.58
C ILE A 121 6.05 1.29 -11.73
N ASP A 122 7.21 1.49 -12.37
CA ASP A 122 8.31 2.26 -11.80
C ASP A 122 8.00 3.74 -11.98
N THR A 123 7.57 4.42 -10.90
CA THR A 123 7.20 5.83 -10.96
C THR A 123 8.39 6.75 -11.20
N HIS A 124 9.63 6.29 -10.97
CA HIS A 124 10.83 7.06 -11.32
C HIS A 124 11.12 7.05 -12.82
N ALA A 125 10.72 5.99 -13.53
CA ALA A 125 10.88 5.86 -14.97
C ALA A 125 9.63 6.25 -15.77
N ALA A 126 8.47 6.37 -15.11
CA ALA A 126 7.21 6.70 -15.77
C ALA A 126 7.20 8.12 -16.32
N ALA A 127 6.68 8.27 -17.54
CA ALA A 127 6.59 9.58 -18.19
C ALA A 127 5.46 10.42 -17.60
N TRP A 128 5.78 11.63 -17.19
CA TRP A 128 4.79 12.62 -16.79
C TRP A 128 4.03 13.17 -17.98
N ARG A 129 2.71 13.18 -17.91
CA ARG A 129 1.81 13.71 -18.94
C ARG A 129 1.05 14.94 -18.42
N PRO A 130 0.63 15.88 -19.28
CA PRO A 130 -0.28 16.94 -18.87
C PRO A 130 -1.57 16.36 -18.27
N GLY A 131 -1.99 16.89 -17.12
CA GLY A 131 -3.28 16.57 -16.53
C GLY A 131 -4.42 17.42 -17.10
N LEU A 132 -5.62 17.27 -16.55
CA LEU A 132 -6.81 17.99 -16.99
C LEU A 132 -6.79 19.49 -16.64
N VAL A 133 -5.97 19.89 -15.68
CA VAL A 133 -5.86 21.27 -15.20
C VAL A 133 -4.50 21.83 -15.62
N PRO A 134 -4.43 23.09 -16.14
CA PRO A 134 -3.17 23.73 -16.46
C PRO A 134 -2.19 23.73 -15.29
N GLY A 135 -0.94 23.33 -15.55
CA GLY A 135 0.10 23.21 -14.52
C GLY A 135 0.11 21.86 -13.76
N LEU A 136 -0.94 21.04 -13.87
CA LEU A 136 -0.95 19.68 -13.34
C LEU A 136 -0.28 18.71 -14.31
N ARG A 137 0.57 17.83 -13.78
CA ARG A 137 1.13 16.68 -14.51
C ARG A 137 0.81 15.41 -13.75
N VAL A 138 0.52 14.35 -14.47
CA VAL A 138 0.20 13.01 -13.95
C VAL A 138 1.04 11.94 -14.68
N MET A 139 1.23 10.80 -14.05
CA MET A 139 1.84 9.63 -14.66
C MET A 139 0.87 8.46 -14.69
#